data_93db3d35363159a72e813fd11e996e98
#
_entry.id   93db3d35363159a72e813fd11e996e98
#
_cell.length_a   1.000
_cell.length_b   1.000
_cell.length_c   1.000
_cell.angle_alpha   90.00
_cell.angle_beta   90.00
_cell.angle_gamma   90.00
#
_symmetry.space_group_name_H-M   'P 1'
#
loop_
_entity.id
_entity.type
_entity.pdbx_description
1 polymer ?
#
loop_
_entity_poly.entity_id
_entity_poly.type
_entity_poly.pdbx_seq_one_letter_code
_entity_poly.pdbx_strand_id
1 'polypeptide(L)'
;MRIIDLIHSNEKTAFSFEILPPLKGTGIEKLYDTIDTLREFDPKYINITTHRSEYVYKDLGNGLFQRNRLRRRPGTVAVAAAIQNRYNITVVPHLLCSGFTREETEYVLLDLQFLGITDLLVLRGDKAKHESVFTPEGDGYHHAIELQEQINNFNNCLLYTSPSP
;
A
#
# COMPACT_ATOMS: atom_id res chain seq x y z
N MET A 1 7.23 0.77 -17.04
CA MET A 1 8.48 1.56 -16.85
C MET A 1 8.63 1.74 -15.35
N ARG A 2 9.79 1.44 -14.77
CA ARG A 2 10.02 1.62 -13.33
C ARG A 2 10.27 3.10 -13.03
N ILE A 3 9.91 3.55 -11.83
CA ILE A 3 10.14 4.94 -11.40
C ILE A 3 11.62 5.32 -11.46
N ILE A 4 12.50 4.39 -11.09
CA ILE A 4 13.95 4.64 -11.15
C ILE A 4 14.43 4.92 -12.58
N ASP A 5 13.89 4.21 -13.57
CA ASP A 5 14.20 4.43 -14.97
C ASP A 5 13.69 5.81 -15.43
N LEU A 6 12.50 6.21 -14.95
CA LEU A 6 11.93 7.53 -15.20
C LEU A 6 12.81 8.65 -14.64
N ILE A 7 13.28 8.50 -13.39
CA ILE A 7 14.14 9.51 -12.75
C ILE A 7 15.47 9.68 -13.52
N HIS A 8 16.05 8.58 -14.00
CA HIS A 8 17.33 8.63 -14.71
C HIS A 8 17.21 9.09 -16.16
N SER A 9 16.08 8.89 -16.81
CA SER A 9 15.88 9.22 -18.23
C SER A 9 15.32 10.63 -18.47
N ASN A 10 14.92 11.34 -17.43
CA ASN A 10 14.11 12.54 -17.59
C ASN A 10 14.95 13.81 -17.68
N GLU A 11 14.91 14.44 -18.84
CA GLU A 11 15.42 15.80 -19.05
C GLU A 11 14.40 16.88 -18.65
N LYS A 12 13.15 16.49 -18.32
CA LYS A 12 12.04 17.39 -17.99
C LYS A 12 11.42 17.02 -16.66
N THR A 13 10.79 18.00 -16.02
CA THR A 13 10.02 17.78 -14.78
C THR A 13 8.90 16.75 -15.00
N ALA A 14 8.90 15.69 -14.19
CA ALA A 14 7.83 14.69 -14.17
C ALA A 14 6.82 15.04 -13.08
N PHE A 15 5.54 14.98 -13.40
CA PHE A 15 4.45 15.15 -12.43
C PHE A 15 3.97 13.79 -11.94
N SER A 16 3.67 13.71 -10.67
CA SER A 16 2.97 12.60 -10.05
C SER A 16 1.93 13.11 -9.07
N PHE A 17 0.96 12.30 -8.77
CA PHE A 17 -0.06 12.61 -7.76
C PHE A 17 -0.08 11.53 -6.70
N GLU A 18 -0.49 11.90 -5.51
CA GLU A 18 -0.80 10.97 -4.43
C GLU A 18 -2.32 10.97 -4.21
N ILE A 19 -2.90 9.79 -4.19
CA ILE A 19 -4.33 9.62 -3.97
C ILE A 19 -4.60 8.84 -2.70
N LEU A 20 -5.69 9.20 -2.07
CA LEU A 20 -6.24 8.51 -0.92
C LEU A 20 -7.37 7.57 -1.39
N PRO A 21 -7.28 6.24 -1.13
CA PRO A 21 -8.36 5.33 -1.44
C PRO A 21 -9.71 5.82 -0.87
N PRO A 22 -10.83 5.64 -1.58
CA PRO A 22 -12.14 6.13 -1.14
C PRO A 22 -12.59 5.46 0.17
N LEU A 23 -13.51 6.07 0.89
CA LEU A 23 -14.10 5.46 2.08
C LEU A 23 -14.97 4.25 1.71
N LYS A 24 -15.11 3.32 2.64
CA LYS A 24 -16.04 2.19 2.49
C LYS A 24 -17.45 2.68 2.18
N GLY A 25 -18.14 1.98 1.30
CA GLY A 25 -19.46 2.37 0.81
C GLY A 25 -19.44 3.35 -0.38
N THR A 26 -18.25 3.84 -0.76
CA THR A 26 -18.06 4.58 -2.02
C THR A 26 -17.68 3.61 -3.12
N GLY A 27 -18.35 3.71 -4.27
CA GLY A 27 -18.06 2.89 -5.45
C GLY A 27 -16.72 3.24 -6.10
N ILE A 28 -16.31 2.40 -7.04
CA ILE A 28 -15.08 2.58 -7.82
C ILE A 28 -15.15 3.79 -8.75
N GLU A 29 -16.33 4.21 -9.12
CA GLU A 29 -16.60 5.32 -10.04
C GLU A 29 -15.95 6.61 -9.54
N LYS A 30 -16.05 6.89 -8.23
CA LYS A 30 -15.42 8.08 -7.64
C LYS A 30 -13.90 8.06 -7.76
N LEU A 31 -13.27 6.88 -7.69
CA LEU A 31 -11.85 6.74 -7.95
C LEU A 31 -11.55 7.09 -9.40
N TYR A 32 -12.33 6.57 -10.32
CA TYR A 32 -12.15 6.80 -11.74
C TYR A 32 -12.36 8.26 -12.12
N ASP A 33 -13.39 8.93 -11.61
CA ASP A 33 -13.62 10.37 -11.83
C ASP A 33 -12.41 11.20 -11.37
N THR A 34 -11.81 10.82 -10.23
CA THR A 34 -10.60 11.47 -9.74
C THR A 34 -9.42 11.26 -10.69
N ILE A 35 -9.18 10.02 -11.16
CA ILE A 35 -8.09 9.72 -12.07
C ILE A 35 -8.31 10.38 -13.43
N ASP A 36 -9.54 10.42 -13.95
CA ASP A 36 -9.88 11.07 -15.20
C ASP A 36 -9.53 12.56 -15.18
N THR A 37 -9.80 13.23 -14.06
CA THR A 37 -9.40 14.64 -13.85
C THR A 37 -7.87 14.79 -13.80
N LEU A 38 -7.17 13.91 -13.07
CA LEU A 38 -5.72 13.99 -12.89
C LEU A 38 -4.95 13.70 -14.20
N ARG A 39 -5.51 12.89 -15.08
CA ARG A 39 -4.89 12.54 -16.38
C ARG A 39 -4.69 13.74 -17.30
N GLU A 40 -5.46 14.82 -17.14
CA GLU A 40 -5.28 16.05 -17.91
C GLU A 40 -3.89 16.68 -17.72
N PHE A 41 -3.21 16.34 -16.61
CA PHE A 41 -1.86 16.81 -16.27
C PHE A 41 -0.74 15.85 -16.69
N ASP A 42 -1.03 14.78 -17.43
CA ASP A 42 -0.08 13.75 -17.88
C ASP A 42 0.82 13.20 -16.76
N PRO A 43 0.25 12.69 -15.65
CA PRO A 43 1.05 12.16 -14.55
C PRO A 43 1.85 10.94 -15.01
N LYS A 44 3.11 10.86 -14.61
CA LYS A 44 3.99 9.75 -14.97
C LYS A 44 3.74 8.53 -14.09
N TYR A 45 3.28 8.76 -12.87
CA TYR A 45 2.84 7.70 -11.95
C TYR A 45 1.88 8.26 -10.90
N ILE A 46 1.18 7.36 -10.21
CA ILE A 46 0.25 7.71 -9.14
C ILE A 46 0.63 6.93 -7.88
N ASN A 47 0.89 7.66 -6.80
CA ASN A 47 1.07 7.11 -5.47
C ASN A 47 -0.29 6.78 -4.85
N ILE A 48 -0.37 5.67 -4.14
CA ILE A 48 -1.59 5.23 -3.47
C ILE A 48 -1.32 5.10 -1.98
N THR A 49 -1.88 6.02 -1.20
CA THR A 49 -1.69 6.06 0.25
C THR A 49 -2.32 4.86 0.94
N THR A 50 -1.61 4.28 1.89
CA THR A 50 -2.14 3.26 2.79
C THR A 50 -2.60 3.91 4.10
N HIS A 51 -3.79 3.54 4.55
CA HIS A 51 -4.28 3.90 5.89
C HIS A 51 -4.33 2.67 6.79
N ARG A 52 -3.71 2.80 7.96
CA ARG A 52 -3.80 1.81 9.03
C ARG A 52 -5.26 1.58 9.41
N SER A 53 -5.62 0.32 9.69
CA SER A 53 -6.90 -0.01 10.30
C SER A 53 -6.98 0.56 11.72
N GLU A 54 -8.15 1.01 12.11
CA GLU A 54 -8.42 1.48 13.47
C GLU A 54 -8.93 0.32 14.34
N TYR A 55 -8.71 0.41 15.65
CA TYR A 55 -9.33 -0.49 16.60
C TYR A 55 -10.52 0.20 17.27
N VAL A 56 -11.64 -0.51 17.34
CA VAL A 56 -12.85 -0.10 18.02
C VAL A 56 -13.11 -1.09 19.16
N TYR A 57 -13.32 -0.56 20.35
CA TYR A 57 -13.61 -1.36 21.52
C TYR A 57 -15.11 -1.37 21.76
N LYS A 58 -15.71 -2.57 21.77
CA LYS A 58 -17.10 -2.78 22.12
C LYS A 58 -17.17 -3.23 23.57
N ASP A 59 -17.89 -2.50 24.41
CA ASP A 59 -18.17 -2.92 25.78
C ASP A 59 -19.13 -4.11 25.76
N LEU A 60 -18.75 -5.22 26.39
CA LEU A 60 -19.56 -6.43 26.55
C LEU A 60 -20.22 -6.52 27.92
N GLY A 61 -20.02 -5.52 28.79
CA GLY A 61 -20.44 -5.52 30.19
C GLY A 61 -19.40 -6.19 31.09
N ASN A 62 -19.59 -6.04 32.40
CA ASN A 62 -18.72 -6.61 33.47
C ASN A 62 -17.22 -6.23 33.33
N GLY A 63 -16.92 -5.07 32.74
CA GLY A 63 -15.55 -4.63 32.51
C GLY A 63 -14.81 -5.32 31.36
N LEU A 64 -15.51 -6.11 30.54
CA LEU A 64 -14.96 -6.79 29.38
C LEU A 64 -15.14 -5.94 28.11
N PHE A 65 -14.06 -5.82 27.32
CA PHE A 65 -14.05 -5.12 26.06
C PHE A 65 -13.60 -6.04 24.93
N GLN A 66 -14.36 -6.07 23.84
CA GLN A 66 -13.99 -6.75 22.62
C GLN A 66 -13.27 -5.74 21.71
N ARG A 67 -12.02 -6.03 21.34
CA ARG A 67 -11.26 -5.27 20.35
C ARG A 67 -11.61 -5.75 18.95
N ASN A 68 -12.15 -4.86 18.13
CA ASN A 68 -12.48 -5.14 16.73
C ASN A 68 -11.62 -4.26 15.81
N ARG A 69 -11.04 -4.87 14.78
CA ARG A 69 -10.29 -4.13 13.74
C ARG A 69 -11.27 -3.57 12.72
N LEU A 70 -11.21 -2.26 12.50
CA LEU A 70 -12.07 -1.55 11.58
C LEU A 70 -11.26 -1.02 10.39
N ARG A 71 -11.51 -1.57 9.22
CA ARG A 71 -10.95 -1.07 7.96
C ARG A 71 -11.94 -0.12 7.30
N ARG A 72 -11.52 1.12 7.07
CA ARG A 72 -12.38 2.17 6.50
C ARG A 72 -12.19 2.39 5.00
N ARG A 73 -11.12 1.84 4.41
CA ARG A 73 -10.77 2.04 2.99
C ARG A 73 -10.35 0.72 2.35
N PRO A 74 -10.52 0.57 1.04
CA PRO A 74 -9.98 -0.57 0.31
C PRO A 74 -8.45 -0.60 0.44
N GLY A 75 -7.86 -1.79 0.25
CA GLY A 75 -6.41 -1.95 0.22
C GLY A 75 -5.79 -1.31 -1.01
N THR A 76 -4.54 -0.88 -0.87
CA THR A 76 -3.77 -0.27 -1.96
C THR A 76 -3.60 -1.20 -3.14
N VAL A 77 -3.49 -2.51 -2.93
CA VAL A 77 -3.42 -3.52 -4.00
C VAL A 77 -4.65 -3.45 -4.91
N ALA A 78 -5.86 -3.46 -4.33
CA ALA A 78 -7.09 -3.41 -5.12
C ALA A 78 -7.21 -2.09 -5.92
N VAL A 79 -6.85 -0.97 -5.30
CA VAL A 79 -6.85 0.35 -5.95
C VAL A 79 -5.80 0.43 -7.05
N ALA A 80 -4.60 -0.09 -6.79
CA ALA A 80 -3.51 -0.16 -7.77
C ALA A 80 -3.90 -0.99 -8.99
N ALA A 81 -4.46 -2.19 -8.77
CA ALA A 81 -4.95 -3.04 -9.84
C ALA A 81 -6.02 -2.34 -10.70
N ALA A 82 -6.97 -1.65 -10.05
CA ALA A 82 -8.04 -0.92 -10.75
C ALA A 82 -7.49 0.20 -11.65
N ILE A 83 -6.55 0.99 -11.14
CA ILE A 83 -5.94 2.11 -11.89
C ILE A 83 -5.08 1.56 -13.03
N GLN A 84 -4.17 0.62 -12.74
CA GLN A 84 -3.26 0.07 -13.73
C GLN A 84 -4.02 -0.61 -14.87
N ASN A 85 -5.04 -1.42 -14.55
CA ASN A 85 -5.82 -2.13 -15.55
C ASN A 85 -6.64 -1.19 -16.46
N ARG A 86 -7.22 -0.13 -15.91
CA ARG A 86 -8.08 0.78 -16.69
C ARG A 86 -7.29 1.82 -17.46
N TYR A 87 -6.23 2.36 -16.87
CA TYR A 87 -5.54 3.55 -17.39
C TYR A 87 -4.14 3.28 -17.92
N ASN A 88 -3.57 2.11 -17.64
CA ASN A 88 -2.19 1.77 -17.97
C ASN A 88 -1.17 2.81 -17.45
N ILE A 89 -1.47 3.42 -16.29
CA ILE A 89 -0.59 4.36 -15.58
C ILE A 89 0.22 3.58 -14.55
N THR A 90 1.50 3.88 -14.44
CA THR A 90 2.35 3.32 -13.37
C THR A 90 1.81 3.71 -12.00
N VAL A 91 1.67 2.72 -11.12
CA VAL A 91 1.18 2.93 -9.75
C VAL A 91 2.26 2.61 -8.74
N VAL A 92 2.28 3.36 -7.64
CA VAL A 92 3.20 3.19 -6.52
C VAL A 92 2.39 3.02 -5.23
N PRO A 93 1.98 1.79 -4.89
CA PRO A 93 1.32 1.53 -3.62
C PRO A 93 2.27 1.81 -2.44
N HIS A 94 1.75 2.48 -1.40
CA HIS A 94 2.47 2.62 -0.16
C HIS A 94 2.34 1.35 0.67
N LEU A 95 3.45 0.86 1.18
CA LEU A 95 3.53 -0.26 2.11
C LEU A 95 4.05 0.23 3.46
N LEU A 96 3.31 -0.02 4.52
CA LEU A 96 3.59 0.51 5.85
C LEU A 96 3.99 -0.60 6.82
N CYS A 97 4.89 -0.30 7.76
CA CYS A 97 5.11 -1.15 8.94
C CYS A 97 3.87 -1.20 9.84
N SER A 98 3.08 -0.10 9.85
CA SER A 98 1.89 0.00 10.69
C SER A 98 0.73 -0.83 10.15
N GLY A 99 0.11 -1.64 11.04
CA GLY A 99 -1.12 -2.36 10.72
C GLY A 99 -0.95 -3.63 9.88
N PHE A 100 0.29 -4.13 9.75
CA PHE A 100 0.60 -5.40 9.07
C PHE A 100 1.54 -6.25 9.93
N THR A 101 1.24 -7.55 10.01
CA THR A 101 2.20 -8.58 10.42
C THR A 101 3.18 -8.86 9.28
N ARG A 102 4.23 -9.63 9.54
CA ARG A 102 5.15 -10.07 8.48
C ARG A 102 4.46 -10.93 7.43
N GLU A 103 3.59 -11.84 7.87
CA GLU A 103 2.80 -12.70 6.99
C GLU A 103 1.83 -11.89 6.11
N GLU A 104 1.09 -10.94 6.70
CA GLU A 104 0.20 -10.06 5.93
C GLU A 104 0.97 -9.21 4.91
N THR A 105 2.20 -8.79 5.24
CA THR A 105 3.10 -8.10 4.32
C THR A 105 3.48 -8.99 3.14
N GLU A 106 3.82 -10.25 3.40
CA GLU A 106 4.17 -11.22 2.35
C GLU A 106 3.01 -11.46 1.39
N TYR A 107 1.78 -11.59 1.90
CA TYR A 107 0.58 -11.72 1.06
C TYR A 107 0.39 -10.49 0.15
N VAL A 108 0.60 -9.29 0.67
CA VAL A 108 0.53 -8.06 -0.14
C VAL A 108 1.61 -8.07 -1.23
N LEU A 109 2.82 -8.52 -0.92
CA LEU A 109 3.91 -8.61 -1.90
C LEU A 109 3.62 -9.63 -3.01
N LEU A 110 3.04 -10.78 -2.67
CA LEU A 110 2.59 -11.80 -3.63
C LEU A 110 1.51 -11.22 -4.58
N ASP A 111 0.52 -10.53 -4.03
CA ASP A 111 -0.54 -9.91 -4.83
C ASP A 111 0.02 -8.86 -5.80
N LEU A 112 0.94 -8.01 -5.33
CA LEU A 112 1.58 -6.99 -6.15
C LEU A 112 2.46 -7.60 -7.24
N GLN A 113 3.22 -8.64 -6.91
CA GLN A 113 4.03 -9.39 -7.87
C GLN A 113 3.14 -10.02 -8.95
N PHE A 114 2.03 -10.67 -8.57
CA PHE A 114 1.07 -11.25 -9.50
C PHE A 114 0.48 -10.21 -10.47
N LEU A 115 0.24 -8.99 -9.99
CA LEU A 115 -0.27 -7.87 -10.78
C LEU A 115 0.82 -7.18 -11.64
N GLY A 116 2.09 -7.57 -11.51
CA GLY A 116 3.22 -6.94 -12.20
C GLY A 116 3.53 -5.52 -11.69
N ILE A 117 3.14 -5.18 -10.44
CA ILE A 117 3.43 -3.90 -9.81
C ILE A 117 4.79 -4.02 -9.14
N THR A 118 5.77 -3.26 -9.65
CA THR A 118 7.19 -3.37 -9.28
C THR A 118 7.70 -2.22 -8.41
N ASP A 119 6.96 -1.13 -8.37
CA ASP A 119 7.37 0.08 -7.66
C ASP A 119 6.54 0.26 -6.38
N LEU A 120 7.20 0.38 -5.25
CA LEU A 120 6.59 0.53 -3.92
C LEU A 120 7.21 1.70 -3.17
N LEU A 121 6.40 2.41 -2.39
CA LEU A 121 6.89 3.36 -1.40
C LEU A 121 6.79 2.73 0.00
N VAL A 122 7.96 2.43 0.58
CA VAL A 122 8.07 1.76 1.88
C VAL A 122 8.21 2.80 2.98
N LEU A 123 7.29 2.80 3.92
CA LEU A 123 7.21 3.77 5.00
C LEU A 123 6.98 3.07 6.35
N ARG A 124 7.41 3.71 7.45
CA ARG A 124 7.04 3.23 8.78
C ARG A 124 5.54 3.37 9.03
N GLY A 125 4.97 4.48 8.59
CA GLY A 125 3.64 4.92 8.95
C GLY A 125 3.59 5.62 10.32
N ASP A 126 2.43 6.16 10.65
CA ASP A 126 2.19 6.89 11.88
C ASP A 126 1.73 5.97 13.01
N LYS A 127 1.97 6.42 14.26
CA LYS A 127 1.38 5.80 15.44
C LYS A 127 -0.13 6.01 15.44
N ALA A 128 -0.88 5.11 16.07
CA ALA A 128 -2.31 5.32 16.25
C ALA A 128 -2.58 6.52 17.20
N LYS A 129 -3.75 7.14 17.05
CA LYS A 129 -4.12 8.35 17.83
C LYS A 129 -4.06 8.16 19.35
N HIS A 130 -4.31 6.93 19.80
CA HIS A 130 -4.32 6.57 21.22
C HIS A 130 -2.96 6.04 21.71
N GLU A 131 -1.97 5.87 20.84
CA GLU A 131 -0.64 5.39 21.19
C GLU A 131 0.28 6.56 21.54
N SER A 132 1.09 6.40 22.58
CA SER A 132 2.14 7.36 22.93
C SER A 132 3.38 7.20 22.04
N VAL A 133 3.70 5.97 21.68
CA VAL A 133 4.78 5.57 20.78
C VAL A 133 4.23 4.66 19.65
N PHE A 134 4.95 4.58 18.55
CA PHE A 134 4.61 3.66 17.48
C PHE A 134 4.76 2.21 17.94
N THR A 135 3.71 1.42 17.72
CA THR A 135 3.71 -0.02 18.03
C THR A 135 3.32 -0.79 16.76
N PRO A 136 4.16 -1.73 16.30
CA PRO A 136 3.84 -2.57 15.16
C PRO A 136 2.67 -3.53 15.47
N GLU A 137 2.07 -4.08 14.45
CA GLU A 137 1.07 -5.14 14.59
C GLU A 137 1.75 -6.50 14.73
N GLY A 138 1.42 -7.24 15.80
CA GLY A 138 1.99 -8.57 16.02
C GLY A 138 3.52 -8.60 15.97
N ASP A 139 4.06 -9.35 15.00
CA ASP A 139 5.50 -9.48 14.71
C ASP A 139 6.00 -8.50 13.64
N GLY A 140 5.19 -7.48 13.31
CA GLY A 140 5.51 -6.48 12.29
C GLY A 140 6.76 -5.66 12.62
N TYR A 141 7.11 -4.73 11.74
CA TYR A 141 8.37 -3.98 11.81
C TYR A 141 8.22 -2.62 12.50
N HIS A 142 9.26 -2.20 13.20
CA HIS A 142 9.36 -0.90 13.85
C HIS A 142 9.85 0.21 12.90
N HIS A 143 10.66 -0.15 11.90
CA HIS A 143 11.30 0.80 10.98
C HIS A 143 11.13 0.36 9.52
N ALA A 144 11.04 1.34 8.63
CA ALA A 144 10.88 1.10 7.20
C ALA A 144 12.06 0.29 6.60
N ILE A 145 13.27 0.43 7.15
CA ILE A 145 14.43 -0.33 6.69
C ILE A 145 14.26 -1.84 6.92
N GLU A 146 13.67 -2.25 8.04
CA GLU A 146 13.42 -3.67 8.34
C GLU A 146 12.38 -4.25 7.37
N LEU A 147 11.34 -3.47 7.04
CA LEU A 147 10.36 -3.82 6.02
C LEU A 147 11.00 -3.94 4.63
N GLN A 148 11.91 -3.03 4.29
CA GLN A 148 12.66 -3.07 3.04
C GLN A 148 13.54 -4.31 2.95
N GLU A 149 14.15 -4.75 4.04
CA GLU A 149 14.93 -6.00 4.12
C GLU A 149 14.04 -7.22 3.84
N GLN A 150 12.82 -7.28 4.37
CA GLN A 150 11.87 -8.34 4.04
C GLN A 150 11.56 -8.36 2.54
N ILE A 151 11.30 -7.21 1.93
CA ILE A 151 11.01 -7.11 0.49
C ILE A 151 12.20 -7.61 -0.34
N ASN A 152 13.43 -7.25 0.03
CA ASN A 152 14.63 -7.71 -0.66
C ASN A 152 14.79 -9.23 -0.54
N ASN A 153 14.56 -9.78 0.64
CA ASN A 153 14.62 -11.22 0.89
C ASN A 153 13.54 -11.96 0.10
N PHE A 154 12.33 -11.41 0.05
CA PHE A 154 11.23 -11.96 -0.74
C PHE A 154 11.58 -12.02 -2.23
N ASN A 155 12.13 -10.96 -2.80
CA ASN A 155 12.60 -10.93 -4.19
C ASN A 155 13.67 -12.00 -4.44
N ASN A 156 14.63 -12.18 -3.54
CA ASN A 156 15.65 -13.22 -3.65
C ASN A 156 15.04 -14.63 -3.62
N CYS A 157 14.07 -14.88 -2.73
CA CYS A 157 13.37 -16.17 -2.67
C CYS A 157 12.61 -16.49 -3.95
N LEU A 158 11.93 -15.51 -4.56
CA LEU A 158 11.21 -15.71 -5.83
C LEU A 158 12.14 -16.13 -6.97
N LEU A 159 13.37 -15.63 -7.00
CA LEU A 159 14.37 -16.01 -8.00
C LEU A 159 14.83 -17.48 -7.85
N TYR A 160 14.82 -18.02 -6.62
CA TYR A 160 15.22 -19.40 -6.34
C TYR A 160 14.06 -20.41 -6.44
N THR A 161 12.82 -19.96 -6.34
CA THR A 161 11.63 -20.82 -6.38
C THR A 161 10.92 -20.82 -7.73
N SER A 162 11.49 -20.20 -8.75
CA SER A 162 11.02 -20.39 -10.13
C SER A 162 11.04 -21.88 -10.44
N PRO A 163 9.89 -22.50 -10.75
CA PRO A 163 9.90 -23.91 -11.14
C PRO A 163 10.85 -24.04 -12.33
N SER A 164 11.78 -24.96 -12.21
CA SER A 164 12.60 -25.40 -13.34
C SER A 164 11.66 -25.86 -14.46
N PRO A 165 11.85 -25.46 -15.70
CA PRO A 165 11.01 -25.87 -16.81
C PRO A 165 10.97 -27.38 -17.00
#